data_0f889839fc5a0c746beb415a9913de93
#
_entry.id   0f889839fc5a0c746beb415a9913de93
#
_cell.length_a   1.000
_cell.length_b   1.000
_cell.length_c   1.000
_cell.angle_alpha   90.00
_cell.angle_beta   90.00
_cell.angle_gamma   90.00
#
_symmetry.space_group_name_H-M   'P 1'
#
loop_
_entity.id
_entity.type
_entity.pdbx_description
1 polymer ?
#
loop_
_entity_poly.entity_id
_entity_poly.type
_entity_poly.pdbx_seq_one_letter_code
_entity_poly.pdbx_strand_id
1 'polypeptide(L)'
;MAYNIAIIGASGVVGHEILNILADTQFPVKNLYPLTTAKMAGREMSFGDKDIKTQSMDAFDYSGTDILFVTGALKETKDIIAKALKSGVKVIDCTGQTSLDDARDNLVSLPSAISSQLIATLKPLQTHAKIKRIVVSTYQAVSVEGKDGMDELFNQSRKFFVTDGLENDVFQKQVSFNVIPQIGDFMDDAQTRAEWVINAEIKRHIDKNIKTSATCVIVPTFVGSGLSVNVEFDADMDAKTAKSIWRDNSDVIIIDEASEMEFVTPAEVAGEDAIFVSRLRNDSTVDNGISFWSSADNIRACVALRAVEVMNKMIEI
;
A
#
# COMPACT_ATOMS: atom_id res chain seq x y z
N MET A 1 11.61 -3.31 -25.97
CA MET A 1 10.86 -4.59 -26.26
C MET A 1 9.44 -4.42 -25.77
N ALA A 2 8.47 -5.19 -26.28
CA ALA A 2 7.10 -5.14 -25.75
C ALA A 2 6.81 -6.44 -24.98
N TYR A 3 6.09 -6.35 -23.85
CA TYR A 3 5.94 -7.39 -22.84
C TYR A 3 4.54 -7.98 -22.78
N ASN A 4 4.44 -9.27 -22.46
CA ASN A 4 3.20 -9.95 -22.15
C ASN A 4 2.97 -9.84 -20.62
N ILE A 5 1.93 -9.13 -20.22
CA ILE A 5 1.64 -8.83 -18.81
C ILE A 5 0.34 -9.51 -18.39
N ALA A 6 0.38 -10.22 -17.27
CA ALA A 6 -0.80 -10.74 -16.60
C ALA A 6 -1.02 -10.03 -15.25
N ILE A 7 -2.28 -9.77 -14.90
CA ILE A 7 -2.65 -9.12 -13.63
C ILE A 7 -3.76 -9.94 -12.99
N ILE A 8 -3.47 -10.63 -11.89
CA ILE A 8 -4.47 -11.30 -11.06
C ILE A 8 -5.11 -10.27 -10.15
N GLY A 9 -6.45 -10.24 -10.12
CA GLY A 9 -7.19 -9.22 -9.40
C GLY A 9 -7.29 -7.90 -10.17
N ALA A 10 -7.18 -7.94 -11.50
CA ALA A 10 -7.24 -6.76 -12.37
C ALA A 10 -8.51 -5.89 -12.17
N SER A 11 -9.64 -6.49 -11.77
CA SER A 11 -10.88 -5.77 -11.45
C SER A 11 -10.92 -5.18 -10.03
N GLY A 12 -9.92 -5.46 -9.20
CA GLY A 12 -9.75 -4.84 -7.89
C GLY A 12 -9.12 -3.45 -7.98
N VAL A 13 -9.16 -2.69 -6.89
CA VAL A 13 -8.67 -1.30 -6.86
C VAL A 13 -7.20 -1.17 -7.21
N VAL A 14 -6.34 -2.05 -6.71
CA VAL A 14 -4.89 -2.03 -7.01
C VAL A 14 -4.61 -2.49 -8.44
N GLY A 15 -5.29 -3.57 -8.90
CA GLY A 15 -5.10 -4.08 -10.26
C GLY A 15 -5.54 -3.07 -11.32
N HIS A 16 -6.66 -2.38 -11.09
CA HIS A 16 -7.13 -1.31 -11.95
C HIS A 16 -6.15 -0.13 -11.98
N GLU A 17 -5.58 0.23 -10.84
CA GLU A 17 -4.62 1.33 -10.77
C GLU A 17 -3.29 0.99 -11.46
N ILE A 18 -2.82 -0.27 -11.40
CA ILE A 18 -1.68 -0.72 -12.20
C ILE A 18 -1.97 -0.57 -13.70
N LEU A 19 -3.18 -0.91 -14.16
CA LEU A 19 -3.58 -0.73 -15.56
C LEU A 19 -3.54 0.75 -15.96
N ASN A 20 -4.03 1.65 -15.12
CA ASN A 20 -3.98 3.09 -15.35
C ASN A 20 -2.54 3.57 -15.51
N ILE A 21 -1.65 3.22 -14.57
CA ILE A 21 -0.23 3.63 -14.60
C ILE A 21 0.47 3.10 -15.87
N LEU A 22 0.23 1.83 -16.24
CA LEU A 22 0.81 1.26 -17.47
C LEU A 22 0.32 1.96 -18.74
N ALA A 23 -0.95 2.39 -18.75
CA ALA A 23 -1.52 3.14 -19.89
C ALA A 23 -0.97 4.56 -19.94
N ASP A 24 -0.97 5.28 -18.82
CA ASP A 24 -0.52 6.68 -18.69
C ASP A 24 0.98 6.83 -19.05
N THR A 25 1.79 5.88 -18.61
CA THR A 25 3.23 5.84 -18.91
C THR A 25 3.55 5.29 -20.31
N GLN A 26 2.53 4.89 -21.07
CA GLN A 26 2.68 4.26 -22.39
C GLN A 26 3.66 3.08 -22.35
N PHE A 27 3.61 2.30 -21.27
CA PHE A 27 4.47 1.12 -21.14
C PHE A 27 4.28 0.17 -22.33
N PRO A 28 5.35 -0.40 -22.90
CA PRO A 28 5.29 -1.20 -24.12
C PRO A 28 4.65 -2.58 -23.86
N VAL A 29 3.32 -2.63 -23.77
CA VAL A 29 2.54 -3.86 -23.61
C VAL A 29 2.28 -4.51 -24.97
N LYS A 30 2.69 -5.78 -25.12
CA LYS A 30 2.41 -6.60 -26.31
C LYS A 30 1.04 -7.28 -26.18
N ASN A 31 0.85 -8.01 -25.08
CA ASN A 31 -0.41 -8.63 -24.72
C ASN A 31 -0.69 -8.35 -23.24
N LEU A 32 -1.96 -8.07 -22.91
CA LEU A 32 -2.43 -7.84 -21.56
C LEU A 32 -3.50 -8.87 -21.19
N TYR A 33 -3.29 -9.55 -20.07
CA TYR A 33 -4.17 -10.60 -19.56
C TYR A 33 -4.74 -10.19 -18.18
N PRO A 34 -5.91 -9.51 -18.17
CA PRO A 34 -6.58 -9.15 -16.91
C PRO A 34 -7.27 -10.39 -16.33
N LEU A 35 -6.66 -11.01 -15.33
CA LEU A 35 -7.09 -12.26 -14.75
C LEU A 35 -7.96 -12.03 -13.51
N THR A 36 -9.03 -12.83 -13.41
CA THR A 36 -9.97 -12.79 -12.29
C THR A 36 -10.57 -14.17 -12.03
N THR A 37 -11.44 -14.31 -11.03
CA THR A 37 -12.18 -15.56 -10.79
C THR A 37 -13.12 -15.89 -11.95
N ALA A 38 -13.48 -17.16 -12.13
CA ALA A 38 -14.40 -17.58 -13.19
C ALA A 38 -15.75 -16.84 -13.16
N LYS A 39 -16.25 -16.49 -11.95
CA LYS A 39 -17.48 -15.71 -11.77
C LYS A 39 -17.42 -14.28 -12.35
N MET A 40 -16.23 -13.70 -12.39
CA MET A 40 -15.99 -12.34 -12.84
C MET A 40 -15.39 -12.25 -14.24
N ALA A 41 -15.13 -13.39 -14.88
CA ALA A 41 -14.57 -13.45 -16.22
C ALA A 41 -15.56 -12.93 -17.28
N GLY A 42 -15.02 -12.37 -18.37
CA GLY A 42 -15.82 -11.80 -19.48
C GLY A 42 -16.30 -10.37 -19.26
N ARG A 43 -16.03 -9.75 -18.10
CA ARG A 43 -16.37 -8.34 -17.85
C ARG A 43 -15.45 -7.42 -18.62
N GLU A 44 -16.03 -6.34 -19.14
CA GLU A 44 -15.30 -5.29 -19.81
C GLU A 44 -14.63 -4.36 -18.79
N MET A 45 -13.43 -3.90 -19.11
CA MET A 45 -12.67 -2.90 -18.38
C MET A 45 -11.78 -2.13 -19.35
N SER A 46 -11.40 -0.92 -18.97
CA SER A 46 -10.60 -0.04 -19.84
C SER A 46 -9.10 -0.24 -19.61
N PHE A 47 -8.33 -0.08 -20.67
CA PHE A 47 -6.87 0.07 -20.66
C PHE A 47 -6.50 1.19 -21.63
N GLY A 48 -6.28 2.40 -21.12
CA GLY A 48 -6.21 3.60 -21.95
C GLY A 48 -7.49 3.76 -22.78
N ASP A 49 -7.34 3.94 -24.09
CA ASP A 49 -8.45 4.09 -25.02
C ASP A 49 -9.07 2.76 -25.51
N LYS A 50 -8.64 1.63 -24.95
CA LYS A 50 -9.08 0.30 -25.38
C LYS A 50 -9.93 -0.37 -24.33
N ASP A 51 -10.99 -1.04 -24.79
CA ASP A 51 -11.74 -1.98 -23.96
C ASP A 51 -11.11 -3.36 -24.02
N ILE A 52 -10.89 -3.95 -22.85
CA ILE A 52 -10.34 -5.29 -22.69
C ILE A 52 -11.32 -6.13 -21.87
N LYS A 53 -11.23 -7.47 -21.98
CA LYS A 53 -12.11 -8.37 -21.22
C LYS A 53 -11.32 -9.18 -20.22
N THR A 54 -11.84 -9.26 -19.01
CA THR A 54 -11.30 -10.12 -17.96
C THR A 54 -11.38 -11.59 -18.37
N GLN A 55 -10.36 -12.37 -17.99
CA GLN A 55 -10.25 -13.80 -18.25
C GLN A 55 -10.22 -14.57 -16.93
N SER A 56 -10.66 -15.85 -16.97
CA SER A 56 -10.53 -16.72 -15.80
C SER A 56 -9.06 -17.09 -15.58
N MET A 57 -8.60 -16.97 -14.33
CA MET A 57 -7.25 -17.38 -13.92
C MET A 57 -7.11 -18.90 -13.76
N ASP A 58 -8.23 -19.66 -13.64
CA ASP A 58 -8.21 -21.08 -13.26
C ASP A 58 -7.50 -21.97 -14.28
N ALA A 59 -7.69 -21.67 -15.58
CA ALA A 59 -7.10 -22.43 -16.68
C ALA A 59 -6.05 -21.61 -17.47
N PHE A 60 -5.57 -20.49 -16.91
CA PHE A 60 -4.63 -19.64 -17.61
C PHE A 60 -3.26 -20.31 -17.72
N ASP A 61 -2.74 -20.32 -18.94
CA ASP A 61 -1.39 -20.80 -19.23
C ASP A 61 -0.39 -19.64 -19.12
N TYR A 62 0.49 -19.72 -18.13
CA TYR A 62 1.53 -18.70 -17.89
C TYR A 62 2.71 -18.80 -18.85
N SER A 63 2.77 -19.81 -19.73
CA SER A 63 3.83 -19.92 -20.75
C SER A 63 3.78 -18.71 -21.68
N GLY A 64 4.92 -18.04 -21.88
CA GLY A 64 5.00 -16.84 -22.70
C GLY A 64 4.51 -15.55 -22.05
N THR A 65 4.13 -15.58 -20.75
CA THR A 65 3.95 -14.38 -19.93
C THR A 65 5.30 -13.92 -19.41
N ASP A 66 5.61 -12.63 -19.54
CA ASP A 66 6.88 -12.06 -19.07
C ASP A 66 6.75 -11.61 -17.61
N ILE A 67 5.62 -11.00 -17.26
CA ILE A 67 5.37 -10.35 -15.97
C ILE A 67 3.99 -10.74 -15.45
N LEU A 68 3.92 -11.07 -14.16
CA LEU A 68 2.68 -11.31 -13.42
C LEU A 68 2.59 -10.40 -12.20
N PHE A 69 1.57 -9.54 -12.16
CA PHE A 69 1.16 -8.85 -10.95
C PHE A 69 0.10 -9.66 -10.21
N VAL A 70 0.26 -9.82 -8.92
CA VAL A 70 -0.71 -10.48 -8.03
C VAL A 70 -1.24 -9.45 -7.05
N THR A 71 -2.45 -8.95 -7.30
CA THR A 71 -3.07 -7.86 -6.52
C THR A 71 -4.26 -8.29 -5.68
N GLY A 72 -4.71 -9.54 -5.82
CA GLY A 72 -5.81 -10.12 -5.05
C GLY A 72 -5.34 -11.28 -4.17
N ALA A 73 -5.64 -11.21 -2.88
CA ALA A 73 -5.34 -12.27 -1.93
C ALA A 73 -6.41 -13.39 -2.03
N LEU A 74 -6.08 -14.48 -2.70
CA LEU A 74 -6.92 -15.65 -2.88
C LEU A 74 -6.30 -16.86 -2.16
N LYS A 75 -7.10 -17.89 -1.90
CA LYS A 75 -6.59 -19.16 -1.30
C LYS A 75 -5.51 -19.79 -2.18
N GLU A 76 -5.71 -19.71 -3.49
CA GLU A 76 -4.86 -20.30 -4.53
C GLU A 76 -3.64 -19.45 -4.89
N THR A 77 -3.48 -18.26 -4.31
CA THR A 77 -2.41 -17.29 -4.68
C THR A 77 -1.02 -17.92 -4.67
N LYS A 78 -0.69 -18.69 -3.63
CA LYS A 78 0.62 -19.36 -3.53
C LYS A 78 0.86 -20.38 -4.63
N ASP A 79 -0.15 -21.17 -4.96
CA ASP A 79 -0.06 -22.17 -6.03
C ASP A 79 0.08 -21.53 -7.41
N ILE A 80 -0.63 -20.43 -7.64
CA ILE A 80 -0.55 -19.63 -8.85
C ILE A 80 0.85 -19.05 -9.03
N ILE A 81 1.39 -18.42 -7.99
CA ILE A 81 2.75 -17.89 -7.99
C ILE A 81 3.76 -19.00 -8.30
N ALA A 82 3.62 -20.16 -7.66
CA ALA A 82 4.51 -21.30 -7.89
C ALA A 82 4.44 -21.81 -9.35
N LYS A 83 3.25 -21.83 -9.97
CA LYS A 83 3.08 -22.18 -11.39
C LYS A 83 3.73 -21.15 -12.31
N ALA A 84 3.50 -19.87 -12.09
CA ALA A 84 4.08 -18.79 -12.90
C ALA A 84 5.62 -18.82 -12.83
N LEU A 85 6.20 -18.97 -11.65
CA LEU A 85 7.65 -19.08 -11.45
C LEU A 85 8.26 -20.29 -12.21
N LYS A 86 7.57 -21.44 -12.22
CA LYS A 86 8.01 -22.61 -13.00
C LYS A 86 8.05 -22.34 -14.49
N SER A 87 7.21 -21.45 -15.00
CA SER A 87 7.18 -21.02 -16.40
C SER A 87 8.17 -19.88 -16.69
N GLY A 88 9.00 -19.47 -15.73
CA GLY A 88 10.00 -18.42 -15.88
C GLY A 88 9.45 -17.00 -15.80
N VAL A 89 8.20 -16.82 -15.39
CA VAL A 89 7.54 -15.51 -15.26
C VAL A 89 8.15 -14.72 -14.12
N LYS A 90 8.33 -13.42 -14.29
CA LYS A 90 8.68 -12.47 -13.22
C LYS A 90 7.42 -12.08 -12.47
N VAL A 91 7.38 -12.35 -11.17
CA VAL A 91 6.18 -12.19 -10.34
C VAL A 91 6.37 -11.06 -9.34
N ILE A 92 5.40 -10.15 -9.28
CA ILE A 92 5.30 -9.08 -8.29
C ILE A 92 4.06 -9.33 -7.44
N ASP A 93 4.29 -9.74 -6.19
CA ASP A 93 3.23 -9.99 -5.22
C ASP A 93 2.93 -8.73 -4.41
N CYS A 94 1.75 -8.15 -4.64
CA CYS A 94 1.24 -6.98 -3.92
C CYS A 94 0.37 -7.39 -2.71
N THR A 95 0.21 -8.70 -2.42
CA THR A 95 -0.71 -9.18 -1.39
C THR A 95 -0.05 -9.44 -0.04
N GLY A 96 1.27 -9.52 -0.02
CA GLY A 96 2.05 -9.90 1.14
C GLY A 96 1.83 -11.37 1.59
N GLN A 97 1.24 -12.21 0.73
CA GLN A 97 1.02 -13.63 1.05
C GLN A 97 2.25 -14.51 0.86
N THR A 98 3.22 -14.06 0.05
CA THR A 98 4.50 -14.75 -0.05
C THR A 98 5.40 -14.32 1.10
N SER A 99 6.04 -15.32 1.72
CA SER A 99 7.03 -15.04 2.75
C SER A 99 8.34 -14.59 2.10
N LEU A 100 9.20 -13.99 2.92
CA LEU A 100 10.52 -13.53 2.53
C LEU A 100 11.48 -14.66 2.17
N ASP A 101 11.31 -15.78 2.84
CA ASP A 101 12.08 -16.99 2.57
C ASP A 101 11.75 -17.58 1.19
N ASP A 102 10.61 -17.16 0.60
CA ASP A 102 10.20 -17.51 -0.75
C ASP A 102 10.80 -16.59 -1.83
N ALA A 103 11.53 -15.53 -1.44
CA ALA A 103 12.15 -14.59 -2.38
C ALA A 103 13.14 -15.33 -3.28
N ARG A 104 12.92 -15.23 -4.60
CA ARG A 104 13.75 -15.80 -5.65
C ARG A 104 14.04 -14.71 -6.68
N ASP A 105 14.99 -14.92 -7.57
CA ASP A 105 15.38 -13.93 -8.59
C ASP A 105 14.20 -13.39 -9.41
N ASN A 106 13.13 -14.19 -9.57
CA ASN A 106 11.94 -13.81 -10.32
C ASN A 106 10.70 -13.54 -9.44
N LEU A 107 10.84 -13.40 -8.12
CA LEU A 107 9.73 -13.08 -7.22
C LEU A 107 10.09 -11.93 -6.29
N VAL A 108 9.30 -10.88 -6.34
CA VAL A 108 9.36 -9.77 -5.38
C VAL A 108 8.01 -9.62 -4.69
N SER A 109 8.01 -9.69 -3.36
CA SER A 109 6.85 -9.36 -2.53
C SER A 109 6.97 -7.93 -2.03
N LEU A 110 5.95 -7.12 -2.31
CA LEU A 110 5.90 -5.73 -1.85
C LEU A 110 5.50 -5.68 -0.37
N PRO A 111 5.98 -4.67 0.36
CA PRO A 111 5.43 -4.36 1.68
C PRO A 111 3.96 -3.95 1.57
N SER A 112 3.23 -4.07 2.68
CA SER A 112 1.88 -3.49 2.80
C SER A 112 1.90 -1.98 2.51
N ALA A 113 0.75 -1.41 2.13
CA ALA A 113 0.64 0.02 1.80
C ALA A 113 1.20 0.92 2.92
N ILE A 114 0.84 0.64 4.17
CA ILE A 114 1.30 1.40 5.33
C ILE A 114 2.80 1.24 5.56
N SER A 115 3.33 0.03 5.42
CA SER A 115 4.77 -0.19 5.55
C SER A 115 5.55 0.44 4.39
N SER A 116 5.00 0.43 3.17
CA SER A 116 5.59 1.16 2.03
C SER A 116 5.73 2.65 2.33
N GLN A 117 4.68 3.28 2.87
CA GLN A 117 4.67 4.68 3.29
C GLN A 117 5.71 4.95 4.41
N LEU A 118 5.76 4.09 5.43
CA LEU A 118 6.74 4.20 6.51
C LEU A 118 8.17 3.98 6.01
N ILE A 119 8.42 3.00 5.17
CA ILE A 119 9.75 2.70 4.62
C ILE A 119 10.25 3.89 3.80
N ALA A 120 9.42 4.48 2.95
CA ALA A 120 9.79 5.63 2.14
C ALA A 120 10.17 6.85 2.99
N THR A 121 9.46 7.09 4.09
CA THR A 121 9.77 8.22 4.99
C THR A 121 10.95 7.93 5.93
N LEU A 122 11.11 6.71 6.41
CA LEU A 122 12.08 6.39 7.47
C LEU A 122 13.45 5.93 6.95
N LYS A 123 13.48 5.23 5.80
CA LYS A 123 14.74 4.69 5.27
C LYS A 123 15.79 5.77 4.96
N PRO A 124 15.45 6.94 4.41
CA PRO A 124 16.40 8.04 4.27
C PRO A 124 16.97 8.52 5.60
N LEU A 125 16.16 8.60 6.65
CA LEU A 125 16.61 9.01 7.99
C LEU A 125 17.53 7.96 8.62
N GLN A 126 17.23 6.69 8.46
CA GLN A 126 18.05 5.57 8.95
C GLN A 126 19.48 5.59 8.42
N THR A 127 19.72 6.12 7.22
CA THR A 127 21.07 6.24 6.65
C THR A 127 21.89 7.33 7.33
N HIS A 128 21.25 8.30 7.98
CA HIS A 128 21.88 9.40 8.68
C HIS A 128 22.09 9.10 10.18
N ALA A 129 21.06 8.62 10.85
CA ALA A 129 21.10 8.19 12.25
C ALA A 129 20.25 6.93 12.42
N LYS A 130 20.75 5.94 13.20
CA LYS A 130 20.01 4.68 13.36
C LYS A 130 18.75 4.89 14.20
N ILE A 131 17.66 4.37 13.67
CA ILE A 131 16.37 4.38 14.36
C ILE A 131 16.41 3.32 15.48
N LYS A 132 16.11 3.74 16.70
CA LYS A 132 15.96 2.86 17.87
C LYS A 132 14.53 2.40 18.05
N ARG A 133 13.58 3.34 17.91
CA ARG A 133 12.18 3.11 18.22
C ARG A 133 11.26 3.90 17.29
N ILE A 134 10.16 3.27 16.89
CA ILE A 134 9.06 3.88 16.14
C ILE A 134 7.77 3.66 16.93
N VAL A 135 7.00 4.72 17.13
CA VAL A 135 5.60 4.66 17.55
C VAL A 135 4.76 5.23 16.43
N VAL A 136 3.79 4.47 15.97
CA VAL A 136 2.92 4.92 14.86
C VAL A 136 1.47 4.62 15.16
N SER A 137 0.62 5.63 14.97
CA SER A 137 -0.82 5.46 14.84
C SER A 137 -1.21 5.68 13.39
N THR A 138 -1.89 4.69 12.80
CA THR A 138 -2.30 4.73 11.39
C THR A 138 -3.78 5.06 11.28
N TYR A 139 -4.15 5.90 10.35
CA TYR A 139 -5.50 6.29 10.01
C TYR A 139 -5.75 5.84 8.57
N GLN A 140 -6.31 4.64 8.42
CA GLN A 140 -6.43 3.97 7.13
C GLN A 140 -7.83 4.11 6.57
N ALA A 141 -7.91 4.43 5.28
CA ALA A 141 -9.16 4.52 4.56
C ALA A 141 -9.83 3.15 4.40
N VAL A 142 -11.13 3.14 4.19
CA VAL A 142 -11.92 1.92 3.97
C VAL A 142 -11.53 1.13 2.73
N SER A 143 -10.79 1.75 1.79
CA SER A 143 -10.24 1.07 0.61
C SER A 143 -9.24 -0.02 0.93
N VAL A 144 -8.79 -0.17 2.18
CA VAL A 144 -8.02 -1.33 2.64
C VAL A 144 -8.79 -2.64 2.43
N GLU A 145 -10.13 -2.60 2.53
CA GLU A 145 -11.05 -3.69 2.20
C GLU A 145 -11.56 -3.61 0.74
N GLY A 146 -10.86 -2.86 -0.11
CA GLY A 146 -11.19 -2.72 -1.52
C GLY A 146 -12.52 -2.01 -1.78
N LYS A 147 -13.17 -2.40 -2.87
CA LYS A 147 -14.45 -1.80 -3.29
C LYS A 147 -15.56 -2.04 -2.26
N ASP A 148 -15.61 -3.20 -1.65
CA ASP A 148 -16.66 -3.58 -0.70
C ASP A 148 -16.64 -2.67 0.54
N GLY A 149 -15.44 -2.34 1.06
CA GLY A 149 -15.29 -1.38 2.15
C GLY A 149 -15.74 0.04 1.77
N MET A 150 -15.43 0.48 0.56
CA MET A 150 -15.90 1.78 0.05
C MET A 150 -17.42 1.82 -0.14
N ASP A 151 -18.00 0.75 -0.70
CA ASP A 151 -19.47 0.63 -0.88
C ASP A 151 -20.18 0.62 0.49
N GLU A 152 -19.61 -0.05 1.51
CA GLU A 152 -20.18 -0.05 2.87
C GLU A 152 -20.17 1.35 3.48
N LEU A 153 -19.03 2.07 3.43
CA LEU A 153 -18.97 3.45 3.94
C LEU A 153 -19.99 4.35 3.24
N PHE A 154 -20.09 4.25 1.92
CA PHE A 154 -21.05 5.04 1.14
C PHE A 154 -22.51 4.74 1.55
N ASN A 155 -22.86 3.46 1.63
CA ASN A 155 -24.22 3.02 1.98
C ASN A 155 -24.58 3.38 3.43
N GLN A 156 -23.69 3.17 4.39
CA GLN A 156 -23.90 3.55 5.78
C GLN A 156 -24.02 5.06 5.94
N SER A 157 -23.18 5.85 5.25
CA SER A 157 -23.26 7.32 5.31
C SER A 157 -24.60 7.84 4.79
N ARG A 158 -25.10 7.25 3.67
CA ARG A 158 -26.41 7.60 3.13
C ARG A 158 -27.57 7.20 4.05
N LYS A 159 -27.54 5.97 4.59
CA LYS A 159 -28.58 5.44 5.48
C LYS A 159 -28.65 6.19 6.82
N PHE A 160 -27.53 6.69 7.31
CA PHE A 160 -27.44 7.41 8.57
C PHE A 160 -28.39 8.61 8.66
N PHE A 161 -28.62 9.30 7.56
CA PHE A 161 -29.49 10.47 7.50
C PHE A 161 -30.96 10.16 7.18
N VAL A 162 -31.30 8.91 6.83
CA VAL A 162 -32.68 8.52 6.48
C VAL A 162 -33.31 7.52 7.46
N THR A 163 -32.69 7.32 8.62
CA THR A 163 -33.21 6.49 9.73
C THR A 163 -33.40 5.00 9.42
N ASP A 164 -32.77 4.49 8.38
CA ASP A 164 -32.70 3.04 8.12
C ASP A 164 -31.66 2.36 9.00
N GLY A 165 -31.88 1.09 9.32
CA GLY A 165 -30.92 0.27 10.05
C GLY A 165 -29.58 0.22 9.30
N LEU A 166 -28.47 0.34 10.05
CA LEU A 166 -27.12 0.21 9.49
C LEU A 166 -26.72 -1.27 9.48
N GLU A 167 -26.22 -1.73 8.35
CA GLU A 167 -25.67 -3.07 8.16
C GLU A 167 -24.14 -2.98 8.18
N ASN A 168 -23.49 -3.96 8.79
CA ASN A 168 -22.05 -4.10 8.87
C ASN A 168 -21.70 -5.42 8.15
N ASP A 169 -21.39 -5.35 6.87
CA ASP A 169 -21.11 -6.52 6.03
C ASP A 169 -19.61 -6.80 5.92
N VAL A 170 -18.79 -5.75 5.90
CA VAL A 170 -17.35 -5.79 5.74
C VAL A 170 -16.65 -5.52 7.07
N PHE A 171 -17.05 -4.43 7.74
CA PHE A 171 -16.45 -4.05 9.03
C PHE A 171 -17.29 -4.59 10.19
N GLN A 172 -16.63 -5.01 11.28
CA GLN A 172 -17.33 -5.54 12.47
C GLN A 172 -18.14 -4.49 13.25
N LYS A 173 -17.90 -3.21 12.98
CA LYS A 173 -18.55 -2.06 13.58
C LYS A 173 -18.97 -1.08 12.50
N GLN A 174 -19.97 -0.24 12.80
CA GLN A 174 -20.30 0.91 11.95
C GLN A 174 -19.03 1.67 11.59
N VAL A 175 -18.78 1.91 10.31
CA VAL A 175 -17.62 2.65 9.81
C VAL A 175 -17.95 4.12 9.52
N SER A 176 -19.19 4.42 9.09
CA SER A 176 -19.60 5.80 8.87
C SER A 176 -19.60 6.60 10.17
N PHE A 177 -18.97 7.77 10.15
CA PHE A 177 -18.83 8.68 11.32
C PHE A 177 -18.21 8.03 12.55
N ASN A 178 -17.32 7.06 12.38
CA ASN A 178 -16.71 6.30 13.45
C ASN A 178 -15.22 6.05 13.18
N VAL A 179 -14.51 5.58 14.22
CA VAL A 179 -13.10 5.18 14.19
C VAL A 179 -13.01 3.77 14.74
N ILE A 180 -12.47 2.82 13.97
CA ILE A 180 -12.40 1.41 14.33
C ILE A 180 -10.93 1.03 14.59
N PRO A 181 -10.51 0.81 15.87
CA PRO A 181 -9.13 0.48 16.19
C PRO A 181 -8.84 -1.02 16.04
N GLN A 182 -9.15 -1.55 14.87
CA GLN A 182 -8.91 -2.95 14.50
C GLN A 182 -8.80 -3.07 12.99
N ILE A 183 -7.69 -3.65 12.50
CA ILE A 183 -7.52 -4.02 11.09
C ILE A 183 -6.96 -5.43 11.03
N GLY A 184 -7.74 -6.34 10.43
CA GLY A 184 -7.47 -7.78 10.45
C GLY A 184 -7.79 -8.43 11.80
N ASP A 185 -7.54 -9.73 11.91
CA ASP A 185 -7.82 -10.53 13.10
C ASP A 185 -6.89 -10.19 14.26
N PHE A 186 -7.38 -10.39 15.49
CA PHE A 186 -6.54 -10.34 16.67
C PHE A 186 -5.64 -11.57 16.76
N MET A 187 -4.40 -11.35 17.16
CA MET A 187 -3.41 -12.37 17.46
C MET A 187 -3.41 -12.71 18.96
N ASP A 188 -2.67 -13.76 19.36
CA ASP A 188 -2.64 -14.26 20.76
C ASP A 188 -2.16 -13.22 21.77
N ASP A 189 -1.35 -12.24 21.34
CA ASP A 189 -0.82 -11.14 22.17
C ASP A 189 -1.70 -9.88 22.13
N ALA A 190 -2.93 -9.99 21.63
CA ALA A 190 -3.90 -8.92 21.44
C ALA A 190 -3.50 -7.82 20.44
N GLN A 191 -2.40 -7.98 19.71
CA GLN A 191 -2.15 -7.16 18.53
C GLN A 191 -3.09 -7.57 17.39
N THR A 192 -3.40 -6.61 16.50
CA THR A 192 -4.07 -6.96 15.25
C THR A 192 -3.06 -7.46 14.21
N ARG A 193 -3.54 -8.20 13.22
CA ARG A 193 -2.69 -8.67 12.11
C ARG A 193 -1.95 -7.52 11.43
N ALA A 194 -2.61 -6.38 11.22
CA ALA A 194 -1.99 -5.21 10.59
C ALA A 194 -0.83 -4.64 11.41
N GLU A 195 -0.97 -4.56 12.72
CA GLU A 195 0.08 -4.09 13.64
C GLU A 195 1.30 -5.01 13.63
N TRP A 196 1.06 -6.32 13.62
CA TRP A 196 2.11 -7.32 13.52
C TRP A 196 2.86 -7.21 12.17
N VAL A 197 2.13 -7.04 11.06
CA VAL A 197 2.71 -6.90 9.72
C VAL A 197 3.63 -5.69 9.66
N ILE A 198 3.21 -4.52 10.16
CA ILE A 198 4.05 -3.32 10.21
C ILE A 198 5.37 -3.60 10.95
N ASN A 199 5.30 -4.23 12.13
CA ASN A 199 6.49 -4.57 12.91
C ASN A 199 7.43 -5.50 12.14
N ALA A 200 6.90 -6.55 11.51
CA ALA A 200 7.68 -7.51 10.74
C ALA A 200 8.35 -6.85 9.51
N GLU A 201 7.60 -6.02 8.78
CA GLU A 201 8.08 -5.37 7.57
C GLU A 201 9.11 -4.26 7.85
N ILE A 202 8.94 -3.47 8.91
CA ILE A 202 9.95 -2.49 9.34
C ILE A 202 11.27 -3.17 9.69
N LYS A 203 11.23 -4.26 10.46
CA LYS A 203 12.43 -5.05 10.79
C LYS A 203 13.12 -5.61 9.57
N ARG A 204 12.35 -5.98 8.57
CA ARG A 204 12.86 -6.55 7.34
C ARG A 204 13.49 -5.53 6.41
N HIS A 205 12.80 -4.42 6.17
CA HIS A 205 13.13 -3.48 5.10
C HIS A 205 14.02 -2.33 5.56
N ILE A 206 14.08 -2.07 6.87
CA ILE A 206 14.90 -1.00 7.45
C ILE A 206 16.01 -1.59 8.35
N ASP A 207 15.68 -2.09 9.54
CA ASP A 207 16.64 -2.72 10.45
C ASP A 207 15.92 -3.65 11.44
N LYS A 208 16.45 -4.87 11.61
CA LYS A 208 15.90 -5.90 12.51
C LYS A 208 15.86 -5.50 13.98
N ASN A 209 16.67 -4.53 14.39
CA ASN A 209 16.79 -4.08 15.77
C ASN A 209 15.79 -2.99 16.14
N ILE A 210 15.07 -2.41 15.18
CA ILE A 210 14.09 -1.35 15.44
C ILE A 210 12.94 -1.90 16.29
N LYS A 211 12.63 -1.18 17.36
CA LYS A 211 11.45 -1.45 18.21
C LYS A 211 10.28 -0.66 17.67
N THR A 212 9.24 -1.35 17.21
CA THR A 212 8.04 -0.71 16.63
C THR A 212 6.83 -0.99 17.49
N SER A 213 6.05 0.05 17.77
CA SER A 213 4.71 -0.04 18.37
C SER A 213 3.72 0.63 17.43
N ALA A 214 2.77 -0.13 16.93
CA ALA A 214 1.76 0.35 15.99
C ALA A 214 0.36 0.24 16.60
N THR A 215 -0.51 1.20 16.27
CA THR A 215 -1.96 1.13 16.48
C THR A 215 -2.63 1.40 15.15
N CYS A 216 -3.36 0.41 14.63
CA CYS A 216 -3.99 0.48 13.32
C CYS A 216 -5.48 0.78 13.44
N VAL A 217 -5.92 1.83 12.75
CA VAL A 217 -7.26 2.37 12.85
C VAL A 217 -7.87 2.58 11.46
N ILE A 218 -9.12 2.12 11.26
CA ILE A 218 -9.93 2.51 10.11
C ILE A 218 -10.63 3.84 10.41
N VAL A 219 -10.57 4.74 9.44
CA VAL A 219 -11.28 6.03 9.48
C VAL A 219 -12.24 6.13 8.29
N PRO A 220 -13.33 6.94 8.39
CA PRO A 220 -14.36 7.04 7.36
C PRO A 220 -13.93 7.92 6.18
N THR A 221 -12.81 7.59 5.56
CA THR A 221 -12.31 8.13 4.29
C THR A 221 -12.31 7.04 3.23
N PHE A 222 -12.52 7.39 1.96
CA PHE A 222 -12.57 6.38 0.88
C PHE A 222 -11.20 5.88 0.48
N VAL A 223 -10.26 6.79 0.23
CA VAL A 223 -8.87 6.52 -0.19
C VAL A 223 -7.93 7.42 0.59
N GLY A 224 -6.70 7.01 0.71
CA GLY A 224 -5.63 7.72 1.41
C GLY A 224 -5.41 7.21 2.83
N SER A 225 -4.18 7.23 3.26
CA SER A 225 -3.77 6.89 4.62
C SER A 225 -3.03 8.05 5.28
N GLY A 226 -3.33 8.26 6.56
CA GLY A 226 -2.61 9.18 7.44
C GLY A 226 -1.82 8.41 8.49
N LEU A 227 -0.59 8.85 8.78
CA LEU A 227 0.25 8.27 9.81
C LEU A 227 0.72 9.36 10.78
N SER A 228 0.45 9.17 12.07
CA SER A 228 1.11 9.93 13.14
C SER A 228 2.31 9.14 13.62
N VAL A 229 3.50 9.63 13.30
CA VAL A 229 4.76 8.90 13.52
C VAL A 229 5.62 9.64 14.53
N ASN A 230 6.16 8.89 15.50
CA ASN A 230 7.17 9.33 16.44
C ASN A 230 8.39 8.40 16.30
N VAL A 231 9.58 8.98 16.16
CA VAL A 231 10.82 8.23 15.91
C VAL A 231 11.91 8.68 16.87
N GLU A 232 12.57 7.73 17.53
CA GLU A 232 13.75 7.94 18.35
C GLU A 232 15.00 7.39 17.67
N PHE A 233 16.09 8.14 17.69
CA PHE A 233 17.38 7.81 17.07
C PHE A 233 18.46 7.55 18.09
N ASP A 234 19.54 6.90 17.67
CA ASP A 234 20.75 6.64 18.51
C ASP A 234 21.78 7.78 18.48
N ALA A 235 21.61 8.73 17.57
CA ALA A 235 22.46 9.90 17.40
C ALA A 235 21.61 11.15 17.09
N ASP A 236 22.27 12.29 17.03
CA ASP A 236 21.62 13.59 16.82
C ASP A 236 20.74 13.60 15.55
N MET A 237 19.46 13.84 15.76
CA MET A 237 18.45 14.02 14.71
C MET A 237 17.43 15.05 15.19
N ASP A 238 17.31 16.13 14.47
CA ASP A 238 16.28 17.15 14.70
C ASP A 238 15.37 17.33 13.47
N ALA A 239 14.29 18.06 13.66
CA ALA A 239 13.33 18.32 12.60
C ALA A 239 13.96 19.03 11.38
N LYS A 240 14.93 19.94 11.61
CA LYS A 240 15.62 20.65 10.53
C LYS A 240 16.48 19.70 9.69
N THR A 241 17.21 18.80 10.32
CA THR A 241 18.03 17.78 9.68
C THR A 241 17.14 16.81 8.89
N ALA A 242 16.06 16.31 9.49
CA ALA A 242 15.12 15.42 8.83
C ALA A 242 14.49 16.09 7.59
N LYS A 243 14.09 17.38 7.71
CA LYS A 243 13.55 18.17 6.58
C LYS A 243 14.55 18.27 5.43
N SER A 244 15.84 18.45 5.72
CA SER A 244 16.89 18.49 4.70
C SER A 244 17.06 17.15 4.00
N ILE A 245 17.10 16.04 4.75
CA ILE A 245 17.25 14.69 4.20
C ILE A 245 16.08 14.33 3.26
N TRP A 246 14.85 14.66 3.63
CA TRP A 246 13.69 14.39 2.78
C TRP A 246 13.65 15.27 1.53
N ARG A 247 14.14 16.52 1.56
CA ARG A 247 14.21 17.37 0.37
C ARG A 247 15.12 16.82 -0.72
N ASP A 248 16.10 16.01 -0.34
CA ASP A 248 17.01 15.33 -1.26
C ASP A 248 16.45 13.98 -1.77
N ASN A 249 15.23 13.60 -1.33
CA ASN A 249 14.57 12.35 -1.69
C ASN A 249 13.31 12.61 -2.52
N SER A 250 13.29 12.10 -3.75
CA SER A 250 12.20 12.33 -4.70
C SER A 250 10.85 11.68 -4.33
N ASP A 251 10.87 10.65 -3.45
CA ASP A 251 9.65 9.93 -3.06
C ASP A 251 8.84 10.63 -1.97
N VAL A 252 9.43 11.65 -1.32
CA VAL A 252 8.81 12.35 -0.19
C VAL A 252 8.71 13.85 -0.50
N ILE A 253 7.50 14.37 -0.45
CA ILE A 253 7.23 15.81 -0.58
C ILE A 253 6.88 16.38 0.79
N ILE A 254 7.56 17.49 1.17
CA ILE A 254 7.31 18.15 2.44
C ILE A 254 6.41 19.37 2.21
N ILE A 255 5.23 19.34 2.83
CA ILE A 255 4.31 20.48 2.93
C ILE A 255 4.11 20.74 4.42
N ASP A 256 4.84 21.71 4.96
CA ASP A 256 4.96 21.91 6.41
C ASP A 256 5.32 23.39 6.72
N GLU A 257 4.38 24.30 6.44
CA GLU A 257 4.48 25.72 6.82
C GLU A 257 3.41 26.05 7.86
N ALA A 258 3.80 25.94 9.13
CA ALA A 258 2.88 26.09 10.26
C ALA A 258 2.21 27.49 10.32
N SER A 259 2.90 28.54 9.85
CA SER A 259 2.36 29.91 9.78
C SER A 259 1.23 30.05 8.76
N GLU A 260 1.21 29.21 7.74
CA GLU A 260 0.21 29.21 6.67
C GLU A 260 -0.81 28.06 6.85
N MET A 261 -0.72 27.32 7.97
CA MET A 261 -1.52 26.12 8.25
C MET A 261 -1.43 25.05 7.15
N GLU A 262 -0.28 24.97 6.49
CA GLU A 262 -0.05 23.98 5.44
C GLU A 262 0.26 22.61 6.03
N PHE A 263 -0.61 21.68 5.75
CA PHE A 263 -0.46 20.25 6.00
C PHE A 263 -1.35 19.46 5.04
N VAL A 264 -1.03 18.20 4.80
CA VAL A 264 -1.73 17.36 3.82
C VAL A 264 -2.54 16.29 4.54
N THR A 265 -3.80 16.16 4.17
CA THR A 265 -4.75 15.18 4.72
C THR A 265 -4.91 13.96 3.80
N PRO A 266 -5.39 12.80 4.31
CA PRO A 266 -5.63 11.63 3.49
C PRO A 266 -6.58 11.86 2.30
N ALA A 267 -7.56 12.76 2.43
CA ALA A 267 -8.52 13.02 1.36
C ALA A 267 -7.90 13.79 0.17
N GLU A 268 -6.82 14.54 0.41
CA GLU A 268 -6.15 15.37 -0.60
C GLU A 268 -5.14 14.57 -1.44
N VAL A 269 -4.73 13.40 -0.96
CA VAL A 269 -3.67 12.60 -1.62
C VAL A 269 -4.22 11.51 -2.54
N ALA A 270 -5.52 11.39 -2.69
CA ALA A 270 -6.12 10.42 -3.60
C ALA A 270 -5.74 10.74 -5.06
N GLY A 271 -5.08 9.79 -5.72
CA GLY A 271 -4.55 9.94 -7.08
C GLY A 271 -3.14 10.54 -7.17
N GLU A 272 -2.51 10.93 -6.05
CA GLU A 272 -1.16 11.46 -6.03
C GLU A 272 -0.10 10.34 -6.02
N ASP A 273 1.03 10.59 -6.68
CA ASP A 273 2.16 9.64 -6.76
C ASP A 273 3.10 9.74 -5.55
N ALA A 274 3.11 10.89 -4.88
CA ALA A 274 4.04 11.19 -3.81
C ALA A 274 3.53 10.77 -2.43
N ILE A 275 4.48 10.59 -1.51
CA ILE A 275 4.23 10.48 -0.08
C ILE A 275 4.50 11.85 0.55
N PHE A 276 3.51 12.40 1.23
CA PHE A 276 3.60 13.73 1.84
C PHE A 276 3.99 13.64 3.31
N VAL A 277 4.82 14.59 3.76
CA VAL A 277 5.20 14.79 5.15
C VAL A 277 4.82 16.20 5.58
N SER A 278 4.17 16.30 6.73
CA SER A 278 3.72 17.55 7.35
C SER A 278 3.87 17.46 8.87
N ARG A 279 3.63 18.58 9.57
CA ARG A 279 3.61 18.63 11.03
C ARG A 279 4.89 18.12 11.69
N LEU A 280 6.03 18.33 11.02
CA LEU A 280 7.35 17.94 11.51
C LEU A 280 7.77 18.81 12.70
N ARG A 281 8.21 18.15 13.77
CA ARG A 281 8.67 18.81 15.00
C ARG A 281 9.61 17.92 15.78
N ASN A 282 10.45 18.53 16.61
CA ASN A 282 11.24 17.77 17.57
C ASN A 282 10.32 17.15 18.63
N ASP A 283 10.67 15.95 19.09
CA ASP A 283 10.03 15.33 20.24
C ASP A 283 10.80 15.71 21.50
N SER A 284 10.16 16.51 22.36
CA SER A 284 10.78 16.98 23.62
C SER A 284 10.81 15.91 24.72
N THR A 285 10.27 14.72 24.47
CA THR A 285 10.18 13.65 25.46
C THR A 285 11.36 12.66 25.39
N VAL A 286 12.19 12.77 24.36
CA VAL A 286 13.41 11.97 24.15
C VAL A 286 14.55 12.87 23.64
N ASP A 287 15.80 12.46 23.85
CA ASP A 287 16.98 13.28 23.51
C ASP A 287 17.10 13.50 21.99
N ASN A 288 16.90 12.45 21.19
CA ASN A 288 17.06 12.45 19.75
C ASN A 288 15.78 11.92 19.08
N GLY A 289 14.78 12.75 18.96
CA GLY A 289 13.50 12.32 18.40
C GLY A 289 12.76 13.37 17.62
N ILE A 290 11.98 12.90 16.67
CA ILE A 290 11.07 13.71 15.86
C ILE A 290 9.68 13.10 15.82
N SER A 291 8.70 13.96 15.64
CA SER A 291 7.33 13.56 15.34
C SER A 291 6.89 14.23 14.05
N PHE A 292 6.15 13.51 13.22
CA PHE A 292 5.61 14.04 11.97
C PHE A 292 4.28 13.37 11.61
N TRP A 293 3.58 14.00 10.70
CA TRP A 293 2.43 13.45 10.01
C TRP A 293 2.82 13.08 8.58
N SER A 294 2.38 11.90 8.10
CA SER A 294 2.54 11.52 6.71
C SER A 294 1.20 11.17 6.10
N SER A 295 0.94 11.60 4.87
CA SER A 295 -0.23 11.22 4.07
C SER A 295 0.18 10.69 2.71
N ALA A 296 -0.49 9.64 2.23
CA ALA A 296 -0.24 9.07 0.90
C ALA A 296 -1.49 8.36 0.37
N ASP A 297 -1.60 8.25 -0.95
CA ASP A 297 -2.56 7.35 -1.58
C ASP A 297 -2.15 5.89 -1.30
N ASN A 298 -2.96 5.19 -0.54
CA ASN A 298 -2.68 3.81 -0.13
C ASN A 298 -2.79 2.79 -1.27
N ILE A 299 -3.44 3.14 -2.39
CA ILE A 299 -3.59 2.30 -3.58
C ILE A 299 -2.51 2.65 -4.59
N ARG A 300 -2.44 3.92 -5.01
CA ARG A 300 -1.57 4.42 -6.09
C ARG A 300 -0.12 4.53 -5.62
N ALA A 301 0.17 5.48 -4.74
CA ALA A 301 1.55 5.77 -4.30
C ALA A 301 2.21 4.60 -3.56
N CYS A 302 1.44 3.94 -2.67
CA CYS A 302 2.01 2.94 -1.76
C CYS A 302 2.09 1.53 -2.35
N VAL A 303 1.27 1.18 -3.36
CA VAL A 303 1.23 -0.18 -3.92
C VAL A 303 1.39 -0.19 -5.43
N ALA A 304 0.48 0.42 -6.20
CA ALA A 304 0.45 0.26 -7.65
C ALA A 304 1.70 0.84 -8.33
N LEU A 305 2.08 2.05 -7.96
CA LEU A 305 3.29 2.70 -8.47
C LEU A 305 4.55 1.90 -8.08
N ARG A 306 4.64 1.46 -6.83
CA ARG A 306 5.76 0.63 -6.36
C ARG A 306 5.85 -0.70 -7.11
N ALA A 307 4.71 -1.32 -7.44
CA ALA A 307 4.68 -2.53 -8.25
C ALA A 307 5.26 -2.29 -9.65
N VAL A 308 4.88 -1.19 -10.30
CA VAL A 308 5.39 -0.82 -11.63
C VAL A 308 6.88 -0.46 -11.57
N GLU A 309 7.34 0.25 -10.53
CA GLU A 309 8.77 0.54 -10.33
C GLU A 309 9.61 -0.74 -10.14
N VAL A 310 9.10 -1.69 -9.35
CA VAL A 310 9.76 -3.01 -9.18
C VAL A 310 9.77 -3.77 -10.50
N MET A 311 8.67 -3.76 -11.26
CA MET A 311 8.64 -4.33 -12.60
C MET A 311 9.75 -3.77 -13.48
N ASN A 312 9.87 -2.45 -13.55
CA ASN A 312 10.88 -1.77 -14.37
C ASN A 312 12.30 -2.22 -13.99
N LYS A 313 12.60 -2.32 -12.69
CA LYS A 313 13.89 -2.83 -12.20
C LYS A 313 14.12 -4.30 -12.56
N MET A 314 13.08 -5.14 -12.51
CA MET A 314 13.20 -6.57 -12.84
C MET A 314 13.45 -6.81 -14.34
N ILE A 315 13.01 -5.93 -15.21
CA ILE A 315 13.18 -6.04 -16.68
C ILE A 315 14.31 -5.16 -17.23
N GLU A 316 15.09 -4.52 -16.34
CA GLU A 316 16.25 -3.69 -16.69
C GLU A 316 15.91 -2.51 -17.62
N ILE A 317 14.81 -1.82 -17.35
CA ILE A 317 14.41 -0.57 -18.01
C ILE A 317 14.69 0.62 -17.08
#